data_2b788f7e553ddbc86909c24877047c27
#
_entry.id   2b788f7e553ddbc86909c24877047c27
#
_cell.length_a   1.000
_cell.length_b   1.000
_cell.length_c   1.000
_cell.angle_alpha   90.00
_cell.angle_beta   90.00
_cell.angle_gamma   90.00
#
_symmetry.space_group_name_H-M   'P 1'
#
loop_
_entity.id
_entity.type
_entity.pdbx_description
1 polymer ?
#
loop_
_entity_poly.entity_id
_entity_poly.type
_entity_poly.pdbx_seq_one_letter_code
_entity_poly.pdbx_strand_id
1 'polypeptide(L)'
;MAKQAKMVVDKAFSISKIDKRIYGSFIEHLGRAVYDGIYQPGHPLSNADGFRKDVIDLVKELDVPIVRYPGGNFVSNFYWEDSVGPVEERPHRLELAWRSLEKNEVGLHEFKKWADAATQRL
;
A
#
# COMPACT_ATOMS: atom_id res chain seq x y z
N MET A 1 -11.72 -18.15 -37.33
CA MET A 1 -11.95 -16.89 -38.04
C MET A 1 -11.47 -15.73 -37.16
N ALA A 2 -10.63 -14.84 -37.67
CA ALA A 2 -10.23 -13.65 -36.95
C ALA A 2 -11.43 -12.68 -36.90
N LYS A 3 -11.70 -12.13 -35.70
CA LYS A 3 -12.71 -11.09 -35.52
C LYS A 3 -12.07 -9.73 -35.83
N GLN A 4 -12.75 -8.88 -36.57
CA GLN A 4 -12.31 -7.52 -36.84
C GLN A 4 -13.05 -6.56 -35.91
N ALA A 5 -12.33 -5.57 -35.38
CA ALA A 5 -12.88 -4.46 -34.61
C ALA A 5 -12.36 -3.13 -35.17
N LYS A 6 -13.20 -2.10 -35.11
CA LYS A 6 -12.83 -0.73 -35.48
C LYS A 6 -12.93 0.14 -34.24
N MET A 7 -11.87 0.86 -33.93
CA MET A 7 -11.84 1.87 -32.87
C MET A 7 -11.78 3.27 -33.50
N VAL A 8 -12.62 4.18 -33.03
CA VAL A 8 -12.57 5.60 -33.42
C VAL A 8 -12.30 6.41 -32.16
N VAL A 9 -11.23 7.21 -32.18
CA VAL A 9 -10.85 8.10 -31.09
C VAL A 9 -10.87 9.52 -31.63
N ASP A 10 -11.70 10.39 -31.03
CA ASP A 10 -11.85 11.78 -31.43
C ASP A 10 -12.11 12.64 -30.19
N LYS A 11 -11.56 13.84 -30.15
CA LYS A 11 -11.76 14.82 -29.06
C LYS A 11 -13.25 15.16 -28.86
N ALA A 12 -14.05 15.13 -29.94
CA ALA A 12 -15.50 15.37 -29.87
C ALA A 12 -16.27 14.29 -29.10
N PHE A 13 -15.66 13.11 -28.90
CA PHE A 13 -16.28 12.00 -28.16
C PHE A 13 -15.81 11.94 -26.69
N SER A 14 -15.23 13.02 -26.17
CA SER A 14 -14.86 13.08 -24.76
C SER A 14 -16.10 13.01 -23.87
N ILE A 15 -16.15 12.01 -22.95
CA ILE A 15 -17.26 11.78 -22.02
C ILE A 15 -17.04 12.58 -20.73
N SER A 16 -15.82 12.51 -20.17
CA SER A 16 -15.48 13.17 -18.91
C SER A 16 -13.96 13.23 -18.71
N LYS A 17 -13.55 14.01 -17.69
CA LYS A 17 -12.17 13.98 -17.18
C LYS A 17 -11.93 12.69 -16.39
N ILE A 18 -10.80 12.05 -16.63
CA ILE A 18 -10.36 10.89 -15.85
C ILE A 18 -9.98 11.37 -14.44
N ASP A 19 -10.58 10.77 -13.39
CA ASP A 19 -10.19 11.01 -12.02
C ASP A 19 -8.83 10.32 -11.77
N LYS A 20 -7.87 11.07 -11.23
CA LYS A 20 -6.51 10.56 -11.00
C LYS A 20 -6.48 9.35 -10.07
N ARG A 21 -7.45 9.19 -9.18
CA ARG A 21 -7.55 8.05 -8.26
C ARG A 21 -7.64 6.70 -8.95
N ILE A 22 -8.04 6.65 -10.23
CA ILE A 22 -8.03 5.41 -11.02
C ILE A 22 -6.61 4.83 -11.18
N TYR A 23 -5.57 5.66 -11.04
CA TYR A 23 -4.17 5.26 -11.07
C TYR A 23 -3.59 4.94 -9.69
N GLY A 24 -4.46 4.82 -8.68
CA GLY A 24 -4.08 4.44 -7.34
C GLY A 24 -3.55 3.01 -7.26
N SER A 25 -2.87 2.72 -6.16
CA SER A 25 -2.30 1.42 -5.88
C SER A 25 -2.98 0.75 -4.68
N PHE A 26 -2.63 -0.49 -4.47
CA PHE A 26 -3.13 -1.33 -3.40
C PHE A 26 -1.96 -2.08 -2.76
N ILE A 27 -1.97 -2.18 -1.42
CA ILE A 27 -0.99 -2.96 -0.67
C ILE A 27 -1.69 -3.83 0.36
N GLU A 28 -1.15 -5.01 0.61
CA GLU A 28 -1.65 -5.98 1.59
C GLU A 28 -0.49 -6.53 2.41
N HIS A 29 -0.76 -6.91 3.66
CA HIS A 29 0.16 -7.70 4.49
C HIS A 29 0.28 -9.13 3.94
N LEU A 30 0.84 -9.26 2.76
CA LEU A 30 1.02 -10.49 2.00
C LEU A 30 2.50 -10.70 1.72
N GLY A 31 3.04 -11.83 2.12
CA GLY A 31 4.44 -12.16 1.89
C GLY A 31 5.37 -11.06 2.41
N ARG A 32 6.19 -10.50 1.56
CA ARG A 32 7.15 -9.42 1.87
C ARG A 32 6.72 -8.05 1.31
N ALA A 33 5.43 -7.81 1.14
CA ALA A 33 4.98 -6.52 0.62
C ALA A 33 5.10 -5.40 1.66
N VAL A 34 4.69 -5.66 2.90
CA VAL A 34 4.80 -4.70 4.01
C VAL A 34 6.08 -4.96 4.80
N TYR A 35 6.13 -6.05 5.59
CA TYR A 35 7.33 -6.44 6.34
C TYR A 35 8.42 -6.95 5.38
N ASP A 36 9.65 -6.49 5.55
CA ASP A 36 10.79 -6.71 4.64
C ASP A 36 10.58 -6.18 3.20
N GLY A 37 9.52 -5.42 3.00
CA GLY A 37 9.19 -4.71 1.76
C GLY A 37 9.26 -3.19 1.96
N ILE A 38 8.11 -2.54 2.14
CA ILE A 38 8.07 -1.10 2.43
C ILE A 38 8.60 -0.75 3.83
N TYR A 39 8.50 -1.67 4.78
CA TYR A 39 8.95 -1.52 6.17
C TYR A 39 9.99 -2.59 6.51
N GLN A 40 11.20 -2.15 6.82
CA GLN A 40 12.33 -3.00 7.18
C GLN A 40 13.27 -2.25 8.14
N PRO A 41 12.94 -2.18 9.44
CA PRO A 41 13.80 -1.54 10.43
C PRO A 41 15.21 -2.14 10.41
N GLY A 42 16.23 -1.28 10.57
CA GLY A 42 17.63 -1.71 10.56
C GLY A 42 18.26 -1.94 9.18
N HIS A 43 17.49 -1.87 8.09
CA HIS A 43 18.06 -1.91 6.75
C HIS A 43 18.82 -0.61 6.43
N PRO A 44 20.00 -0.64 5.76
CA PRO A 44 20.81 0.57 5.48
C PRO A 44 20.07 1.68 4.72
N LEU A 45 19.07 1.32 3.92
CA LEU A 45 18.25 2.25 3.16
C LEU A 45 16.92 2.63 3.85
N SER A 46 16.69 2.19 5.08
CA SER A 46 15.50 2.59 5.84
C SER A 46 15.72 3.94 6.53
N ASN A 47 14.62 4.68 6.67
CA ASN A 47 14.59 5.91 7.45
C ASN A 47 14.45 5.60 8.96
N ALA A 48 14.38 6.66 9.79
CA ALA A 48 14.23 6.52 11.24
C ALA A 48 12.94 5.82 11.68
N ASP A 49 11.87 5.89 10.86
CA ASP A 49 10.60 5.19 11.10
C ASP A 49 10.61 3.73 10.60
N GLY A 50 11.72 3.22 10.06
CA GLY A 50 11.86 1.87 9.55
C GLY A 50 11.40 1.67 8.10
N PHE A 51 11.01 2.71 7.39
CA PHE A 51 10.56 2.59 6.00
C PHE A 51 11.70 2.69 4.99
N ARG A 52 11.67 1.84 3.98
CA ARG A 52 12.63 1.79 2.87
C ARG A 52 12.52 3.04 1.99
N LYS A 53 13.57 3.89 2.01
CA LYS A 53 13.63 5.11 1.19
C LYS A 53 13.67 4.83 -0.29
N ASP A 54 14.41 3.82 -0.71
CA ASP A 54 14.47 3.40 -2.11
C ASP A 54 13.10 2.97 -2.66
N VAL A 55 12.29 2.28 -1.84
CA VAL A 55 10.91 1.92 -2.22
C VAL A 55 10.01 3.16 -2.27
N ILE A 56 10.14 4.06 -1.29
CA ILE A 56 9.40 5.34 -1.29
C ILE A 56 9.70 6.13 -2.57
N ASP A 57 10.97 6.20 -2.99
CA ASP A 57 11.37 6.96 -4.17
C ASP A 57 10.80 6.34 -5.46
N LEU A 58 10.77 5.01 -5.57
CA LEU A 58 10.13 4.31 -6.69
C LEU A 58 8.60 4.56 -6.74
N VAL A 59 7.92 4.56 -5.59
CA VAL A 59 6.48 4.86 -5.52
C VAL A 59 6.20 6.31 -5.94
N LYS A 60 7.07 7.26 -5.57
CA LYS A 60 6.99 8.64 -6.05
C LYS A 60 7.18 8.74 -7.56
N GLU A 61 8.15 8.01 -8.13
CA GLU A 61 8.39 7.98 -9.57
C GLU A 61 7.17 7.46 -10.34
N LEU A 62 6.43 6.50 -9.76
CA LEU A 62 5.17 6.00 -10.32
C LEU A 62 4.02 7.02 -10.22
N ASP A 63 4.20 8.13 -9.50
CA ASP A 63 3.17 9.17 -9.29
C ASP A 63 1.84 8.62 -8.75
N VAL A 64 1.93 7.70 -7.79
CA VAL A 64 0.76 7.03 -7.19
C VAL A 64 -0.06 8.04 -6.37
N PRO A 65 -1.31 8.36 -6.76
CA PRO A 65 -2.10 9.38 -6.07
C PRO A 65 -2.73 8.91 -4.77
N ILE A 66 -3.02 7.62 -4.65
CA ILE A 66 -3.66 7.02 -3.48
C ILE A 66 -3.27 5.55 -3.34
N VAL A 67 -3.13 5.08 -2.11
CA VAL A 67 -2.87 3.66 -1.81
C VAL A 67 -3.93 3.13 -0.86
N ARG A 68 -4.58 2.02 -1.22
CA ARG A 68 -5.51 1.30 -0.34
C ARG A 68 -4.75 0.34 0.57
N TYR A 69 -5.05 0.40 1.86
CA TYR A 69 -4.47 -0.37 2.96
C TYR A 69 -5.61 -0.85 3.90
N PRO A 70 -5.49 -1.91 4.68
CA PRO A 70 -4.35 -2.82 4.87
C PRO A 70 -4.36 -4.04 3.92
N GLY A 71 -5.27 -4.14 2.98
CA GLY A 71 -5.23 -5.19 2.00
C GLY A 71 -6.58 -5.76 1.56
N GLY A 72 -6.52 -7.00 1.09
CA GLY A 72 -7.62 -7.84 0.63
C GLY A 72 -8.04 -8.85 1.71
N ASN A 73 -7.60 -10.12 1.58
CA ASN A 73 -7.97 -11.19 2.52
C ASN A 73 -7.49 -10.94 3.97
N PHE A 74 -6.37 -10.28 4.13
CA PHE A 74 -5.84 -9.87 5.43
C PHE A 74 -6.86 -9.10 6.27
N VAL A 75 -7.68 -8.22 5.64
CA VAL A 75 -8.69 -7.41 6.34
C VAL A 75 -9.69 -8.24 7.12
N SER A 76 -10.00 -9.46 6.67
CA SER A 76 -11.02 -10.30 7.29
C SER A 76 -10.72 -10.69 8.74
N ASN A 77 -9.44 -10.63 9.16
CA ASN A 77 -9.01 -10.97 10.52
C ASN A 77 -8.08 -9.90 11.11
N PHE A 78 -8.15 -8.69 10.61
CA PHE A 78 -7.34 -7.56 11.08
C PHE A 78 -8.16 -6.69 12.04
N TYR A 79 -7.62 -6.52 13.25
CA TYR A 79 -8.14 -5.65 14.28
C TYR A 79 -7.23 -4.43 14.37
N TRP A 80 -7.70 -3.31 13.85
CA TRP A 80 -6.87 -2.09 13.76
C TRP A 80 -6.43 -1.57 15.14
N GLU A 81 -7.22 -1.83 16.18
CA GLU A 81 -6.92 -1.48 17.56
C GLU A 81 -5.63 -2.14 18.07
N ASP A 82 -5.32 -3.35 17.60
CA ASP A 82 -4.11 -4.07 17.97
C ASP A 82 -2.83 -3.37 17.48
N SER A 83 -2.95 -2.50 16.51
CA SER A 83 -1.83 -1.73 15.95
C SER A 83 -1.77 -0.27 16.45
N VAL A 84 -2.45 0.04 17.55
CA VAL A 84 -2.45 1.35 18.21
C VAL A 84 -1.64 1.29 19.50
N GLY A 85 -0.98 2.40 19.87
CA GLY A 85 -0.13 2.49 21.07
C GLY A 85 1.32 2.10 20.79
N PRO A 86 2.14 1.95 21.86
CA PRO A 86 3.54 1.56 21.75
C PRO A 86 3.71 0.23 21.04
N VAL A 87 4.66 0.14 20.12
CA VAL A 87 4.85 -1.06 19.27
C VAL A 87 5.16 -2.31 20.12
N GLU A 88 5.93 -2.14 21.18
CA GLU A 88 6.34 -3.19 22.11
C GLU A 88 5.18 -3.78 22.96
N GLU A 89 4.07 -3.07 23.04
CA GLU A 89 2.88 -3.50 23.79
C GLU A 89 1.82 -4.14 22.88
N ARG A 90 2.02 -4.10 21.56
CA ARG A 90 1.02 -4.60 20.59
C ARG A 90 0.99 -6.11 20.57
N PRO A 91 -0.21 -6.72 20.51
CA PRO A 91 -0.34 -8.19 20.48
C PRO A 91 0.18 -8.76 19.16
N HIS A 92 0.80 -9.93 19.24
CA HIS A 92 1.10 -10.73 18.07
C HIS A 92 -0.07 -11.68 17.79
N ARG A 93 -0.51 -11.76 16.53
CA ARG A 93 -1.63 -12.62 16.13
C ARG A 93 -1.25 -13.55 14.99
N LEU A 94 -1.87 -14.74 14.99
CA LEU A 94 -1.81 -15.62 13.83
C LEU A 94 -2.73 -15.04 12.75
N GLU A 95 -2.15 -14.63 11.64
CA GLU A 95 -2.89 -14.17 10.47
C GLU A 95 -3.32 -15.40 9.63
N LEU A 96 -4.63 -15.57 9.45
CA LEU A 96 -5.20 -16.81 8.91
C LEU A 96 -5.20 -16.87 7.39
N ALA A 97 -5.27 -15.74 6.70
CA ALA A 97 -5.30 -15.70 5.23
C ALA A 97 -3.96 -16.18 4.65
N TRP A 98 -2.85 -15.70 5.19
CA TRP A 98 -1.50 -15.98 4.70
C TRP A 98 -0.68 -16.88 5.63
N ARG A 99 -1.27 -17.31 6.76
CA ARG A 99 -0.67 -18.19 7.77
C ARG A 99 0.68 -17.67 8.26
N SER A 100 0.72 -16.37 8.50
CA SER A 100 1.88 -15.66 9.00
C SER A 100 1.66 -15.16 10.42
N LEU A 101 2.74 -14.76 11.09
CA LEU A 101 2.66 -14.06 12.36
C LEU A 101 2.56 -12.55 12.08
N GLU A 102 1.42 -11.95 12.44
CA GLU A 102 1.24 -10.51 12.41
C GLU A 102 1.74 -9.92 13.73
N LYS A 103 2.70 -9.01 13.64
CA LYS A 103 3.32 -8.35 14.79
C LYS A 103 2.68 -6.99 15.11
N ASN A 104 1.80 -6.51 14.24
CA ASN A 104 1.16 -5.20 14.35
C ASN A 104 2.13 -4.00 14.42
N GLU A 105 3.36 -4.16 13.90
CA GLU A 105 4.35 -3.10 13.88
C GLU A 105 3.97 -1.96 12.92
N VAL A 106 3.27 -2.29 11.82
CA VAL A 106 2.78 -1.31 10.84
C VAL A 106 1.26 -1.23 10.93
N GLY A 107 0.78 -0.32 11.75
CA GLY A 107 -0.63 0.01 11.86
C GLY A 107 -1.01 1.23 11.03
N LEU A 108 -2.20 1.78 11.29
CA LEU A 108 -2.73 2.92 10.56
C LEU A 108 -1.83 4.16 10.64
N HIS A 109 -1.24 4.43 11.81
CA HIS A 109 -0.37 5.59 12.01
C HIS A 109 0.94 5.47 11.24
N GLU A 110 1.57 4.31 11.30
CA GLU A 110 2.81 4.01 10.57
C GLU A 110 2.55 4.05 9.06
N PHE A 111 1.46 3.42 8.61
CA PHE A 111 1.09 3.46 7.20
C PHE A 111 0.80 4.88 6.71
N LYS A 112 0.12 5.71 7.54
CA LYS A 112 -0.13 7.12 7.20
C LYS A 112 1.18 7.90 7.00
N LYS A 113 2.18 7.69 7.87
CA LYS A 113 3.52 8.31 7.73
C LYS A 113 4.18 7.88 6.41
N TRP A 114 4.13 6.58 6.10
CA TRP A 114 4.66 6.08 4.84
C TRP A 114 3.92 6.67 3.63
N ALA A 115 2.60 6.70 3.67
CA ALA A 115 1.79 7.25 2.58
C ALA A 115 2.08 8.73 2.35
N ASP A 116 2.20 9.54 3.41
CA ASP A 116 2.58 10.96 3.31
C ASP A 116 3.97 11.16 2.68
N ALA A 117 4.87 10.20 2.89
CA ALA A 117 6.21 10.24 2.32
C ALA A 117 6.26 9.71 0.89
N ALA A 118 5.38 8.77 0.50
CA ALA A 118 5.45 8.01 -0.75
C ALA A 118 4.47 8.48 -1.83
N THR A 119 3.33 9.10 -1.45
CA THR A 119 2.27 9.49 -2.38
C THR A 119 2.17 11.01 -2.50
N GLN A 120 1.61 11.48 -3.60
CA GLN A 120 1.22 12.88 -3.69
C GLN A 120 -0.01 13.10 -2.79
N ARG A 121 0.02 14.17 -1.98
CA ARG A 121 -1.19 14.61 -1.28
C ARG A 121 -2.19 15.11 -2.30
N LEU A 122 -3.39 14.52 -2.29
CA LEU A 122 -4.52 15.04 -3.02
C LEU A 122 -5.04 16.32 -2.35
#